data_13367cfdb9dfc6c037cdd30f556e58da
#
_entry.id   13367cfdb9dfc6c037cdd30f556e58da
#
_cell.length_a   1.000
_cell.length_b   1.000
_cell.length_c   1.000
_cell.angle_alpha   90.00
_cell.angle_beta   90.00
_cell.angle_gamma   90.00
#
_symmetry.space_group_name_H-M   'P 1'
#
loop_
_entity.id
_entity.type
_entity.pdbx_description
1 polymer ?
#
loop_
_entity_poly.entity_id
_entity_poly.type
_entity_poly.pdbx_seq_one_letter_code
_entity_poly.pdbx_strand_id
1 'polypeptide(L)'
;MPQMNKGGKFIFGKSLIREDGVIQFPEQAIREYDITVEGRVYLFTGSKSTGGFCVTRKGLLEPSLLGHILVETPALKDYSAKQGEFIKYKGRSYSWVDITDDGKIVLTNDMMSFLNIEPGMKLLSIRSSDIAFTMGAYGRLVEESIKHEDEIPAF
;
A
#
# COMPACT_ATOMS: atom_id res chain seq x y z
N MET A 1 13.99 13.22 -6.28
CA MET A 1 12.74 13.62 -6.95
C MET A 1 12.04 12.39 -7.50
N PRO A 2 10.78 12.21 -7.15
CA PRO A 2 10.00 11.15 -7.78
C PRO A 2 9.82 11.40 -9.27
N GLN A 3 9.70 10.35 -10.02
CA GLN A 3 9.63 10.42 -11.47
C GLN A 3 8.21 10.27 -11.95
N MET A 4 7.86 11.03 -12.99
CA MET A 4 6.62 10.84 -13.74
C MET A 4 6.88 9.83 -14.85
N ASN A 5 6.00 8.85 -15.02
CA ASN A 5 6.12 7.95 -16.16
C ASN A 5 5.30 8.47 -17.34
N LYS A 6 5.41 7.76 -18.48
CA LYS A 6 4.73 8.17 -19.72
C LYS A 6 3.21 8.26 -19.62
N GLY A 7 2.60 7.51 -18.71
CA GLY A 7 1.15 7.54 -18.53
C GLY A 7 0.66 8.64 -17.59
N GLY A 8 1.53 9.55 -17.17
CA GLY A 8 1.18 10.56 -16.19
C GLY A 8 1.04 10.06 -14.77
N LYS A 9 1.34 8.79 -14.55
CA LYS A 9 1.35 8.20 -13.21
C LYS A 9 2.55 8.69 -12.45
N PHE A 10 2.33 9.10 -11.20
CA PHE A 10 3.39 9.58 -10.34
C PHE A 10 4.00 8.41 -9.56
N ILE A 11 5.30 8.23 -9.70
CA ILE A 11 6.03 7.17 -9.00
C ILE A 11 6.77 7.79 -7.82
N PHE A 12 6.47 7.31 -6.62
CA PHE A 12 7.12 7.79 -5.40
C PHE A 12 8.46 7.13 -5.14
N GLY A 13 8.60 5.86 -5.52
CA GLY A 13 9.82 5.11 -5.31
C GLY A 13 9.59 3.61 -5.31
N LYS A 14 10.62 2.86 -4.95
CA LYS A 14 10.56 1.41 -4.77
C LYS A 14 10.83 1.08 -3.32
N SER A 15 10.11 0.08 -2.80
CA SER A 15 10.30 -0.40 -1.43
C SER A 15 10.63 -1.88 -1.45
N LEU A 16 11.75 -2.24 -0.81
CA LEU A 16 12.15 -3.63 -0.67
C LEU A 16 11.37 -4.30 0.46
N ILE A 17 10.83 -5.48 0.20
CA ILE A 17 10.26 -6.31 1.25
C ILE A 17 11.42 -7.03 1.94
N ARG A 18 11.66 -6.70 3.21
CA ARG A 18 12.76 -7.29 3.98
C ARG A 18 12.38 -8.68 4.47
N GLU A 19 13.36 -9.46 4.89
CA GLU A 19 13.15 -10.83 5.33
C GLU A 19 12.17 -10.96 6.50
N ASP A 20 12.14 -9.95 7.37
CA ASP A 20 11.22 -9.89 8.50
C ASP A 20 9.84 -9.31 8.14
N GLY A 21 9.59 -9.05 6.86
CA GLY A 21 8.32 -8.50 6.38
C GLY A 21 8.22 -6.99 6.49
N VAL A 22 9.27 -6.30 6.91
CA VAL A 22 9.26 -4.84 7.06
C VAL A 22 9.32 -4.17 5.68
N ILE A 23 8.47 -3.17 5.49
CA ILE A 23 8.44 -2.34 4.29
C ILE A 23 8.50 -0.88 4.71
N GLN A 24 9.44 -0.12 4.13
CA GLN A 24 9.53 1.32 4.31
C GLN A 24 8.81 2.01 3.16
N PHE A 25 7.79 2.80 3.45
CA PHE A 25 7.11 3.59 2.41
C PHE A 25 8.01 4.76 1.97
N PRO A 26 7.93 5.14 0.68
CA PRO A 26 8.64 6.31 0.18
C PRO A 26 8.24 7.58 0.93
N GLU A 27 9.21 8.44 1.20
CA GLU A 27 8.99 9.66 1.98
C GLU A 27 7.90 10.55 1.40
N GLN A 28 7.88 10.72 0.09
CA GLN A 28 6.88 11.58 -0.54
C GLN A 28 5.47 11.01 -0.46
N ALA A 29 5.31 9.69 -0.52
CA ALA A 29 4.01 9.06 -0.31
C ALA A 29 3.53 9.30 1.12
N ILE A 30 4.44 9.17 2.09
CA ILE A 30 4.13 9.44 3.50
C ILE A 30 3.60 10.86 3.67
N ARG A 31 4.28 11.83 3.08
CA ARG A 31 3.90 13.25 3.18
C ARG A 31 2.59 13.56 2.46
N GLU A 32 2.44 13.06 1.24
CA GLU A 32 1.27 13.39 0.42
C GLU A 32 -0.03 12.93 1.04
N TYR A 33 -0.02 11.74 1.64
CA TYR A 33 -1.21 11.14 2.25
C TYR A 33 -1.28 11.33 3.76
N ASP A 34 -0.24 11.94 4.34
CA ASP A 34 -0.11 12.09 5.80
C ASP A 34 -0.32 10.75 6.50
N ILE A 35 0.30 9.71 5.95
CA ILE A 35 -0.10 8.33 6.20
C ILE A 35 0.22 7.82 7.60
N THR A 36 1.16 8.46 8.30
CA THR A 36 1.56 8.04 9.64
C THR A 36 0.77 8.69 10.77
N VAL A 37 -0.07 9.67 10.44
CA VAL A 37 -0.71 10.53 11.46
C VAL A 37 -1.61 9.77 12.42
N GLU A 38 -2.23 8.68 11.99
CA GLU A 38 -3.15 7.90 12.81
C GLU A 38 -2.47 6.71 13.52
N GLY A 39 -1.22 6.41 13.17
CA GLY A 39 -0.50 5.25 13.72
C GLY A 39 -0.99 3.90 13.20
N ARG A 40 -1.98 3.90 12.33
CA ARG A 40 -2.55 2.71 11.70
C ARG A 40 -2.96 3.04 10.28
N VAL A 41 -2.86 2.05 9.40
CA VAL A 41 -3.27 2.20 8.00
C VAL A 41 -4.14 1.02 7.59
N TYR A 42 -4.94 1.22 6.55
CA TYR A 42 -5.66 0.15 5.89
C TYR A 42 -4.90 -0.27 4.65
N LEU A 43 -4.80 -1.57 4.46
CA LEU A 43 -4.29 -2.17 3.24
C LEU A 43 -5.48 -2.81 2.53
N PHE A 44 -5.59 -2.60 1.23
CA PHE A 44 -6.61 -3.28 0.46
C PHE A 44 -6.04 -3.74 -0.88
N THR A 45 -6.68 -4.74 -1.47
CA THR A 45 -6.17 -5.33 -2.70
C THR A 45 -6.22 -4.33 -3.84
N GLY A 46 -5.11 -4.27 -4.59
CA GLY A 46 -5.00 -3.42 -5.76
C GLY A 46 -5.64 -4.04 -6.98
N SER A 47 -5.37 -3.46 -8.14
CA SER A 47 -5.85 -4.02 -9.40
C SER A 47 -5.10 -5.33 -9.69
N LYS A 48 -5.75 -6.24 -10.39
CA LYS A 48 -5.13 -7.52 -10.76
C LYS A 48 -3.90 -7.35 -11.63
N SER A 49 -3.83 -6.25 -12.39
CA SER A 49 -2.72 -6.00 -13.30
C SER A 49 -1.44 -5.57 -12.59
N THR A 50 -1.55 -5.02 -11.38
CA THR A 50 -0.38 -4.56 -10.62
C THR A 50 0.02 -5.52 -9.51
N GLY A 51 -0.93 -6.30 -8.97
CA GLY A 51 -0.68 -7.10 -7.78
C GLY A 51 -0.39 -6.22 -6.56
N GLY A 52 0.08 -6.82 -5.47
CA GLY A 52 0.39 -6.07 -4.26
C GLY A 52 -0.84 -5.53 -3.54
N PHE A 53 -0.76 -4.28 -3.08
CA PHE A 53 -1.83 -3.70 -2.26
C PHE A 53 -1.86 -2.17 -2.38
N CYS A 54 -2.99 -1.60 -1.99
CA CYS A 54 -3.13 -0.15 -1.83
C CYS A 54 -3.08 0.21 -0.35
N VAL A 55 -2.65 1.43 -0.06
CA VAL A 55 -2.50 1.93 1.31
C VAL A 55 -3.33 3.20 1.49
N THR A 56 -4.10 3.24 2.56
CA THR A 56 -4.87 4.43 2.94
C THR A 56 -4.98 4.49 4.46
N ARG A 57 -5.66 5.51 4.98
CA ARG A 57 -5.94 5.62 6.41
C ARG A 57 -7.40 6.03 6.62
N LYS A 58 -7.91 5.88 7.84
CA LYS A 58 -9.33 6.11 8.14
C LYS A 58 -9.79 7.50 7.70
N GLY A 59 -9.01 8.54 7.99
CA GLY A 59 -9.37 9.91 7.66
C GLY A 59 -9.52 10.18 6.16
N LEU A 60 -8.90 9.34 5.32
CA LEU A 60 -9.03 9.42 3.87
C LEU A 60 -10.11 8.48 3.34
N LEU A 61 -10.18 7.27 3.90
CA LEU A 61 -11.10 6.24 3.42
C LEU A 61 -12.55 6.53 3.81
N GLU A 62 -12.79 6.93 5.05
CA GLU A 62 -14.15 7.09 5.59
C GLU A 62 -15.02 8.06 4.79
N PRO A 63 -14.53 9.27 4.41
CA PRO A 63 -15.36 10.19 3.62
C PRO A 63 -15.40 9.88 2.12
N SER A 64 -14.64 8.88 1.66
CA SER A 64 -14.58 8.55 0.24
C SER A 64 -15.72 7.64 -0.19
N LEU A 65 -15.82 7.41 -1.51
CA LEU A 65 -16.78 6.46 -2.07
C LEU A 65 -16.54 5.03 -1.59
N LEU A 66 -15.33 4.70 -1.17
CA LEU A 66 -14.99 3.37 -0.65
C LEU A 66 -15.25 3.25 0.86
N GLY A 67 -15.68 4.33 1.51
CA GLY A 67 -15.87 4.36 2.98
C GLY A 67 -16.95 3.43 3.51
N HIS A 68 -17.84 2.92 2.65
CA HIS A 68 -18.88 1.99 3.07
C HIS A 68 -18.35 0.73 3.75
N ILE A 69 -17.12 0.31 3.41
CA ILE A 69 -16.50 -0.84 4.09
C ILE A 69 -16.43 -0.62 5.60
N LEU A 70 -16.15 0.59 6.05
CA LEU A 70 -16.05 0.90 7.48
C LEU A 70 -17.40 0.88 8.17
N VAL A 71 -18.46 1.27 7.46
CA VAL A 71 -19.83 1.22 7.99
C VAL A 71 -20.30 -0.22 8.12
N GLU A 72 -20.07 -1.03 7.11
CA GLU A 72 -20.55 -2.41 7.06
C GLU A 72 -19.65 -3.39 7.82
N THR A 73 -18.42 -2.99 8.11
CA THR A 73 -17.47 -3.81 8.86
C THR A 73 -16.92 -2.99 10.04
N PRO A 74 -17.71 -2.82 11.11
CA PRO A 74 -17.28 -2.01 12.26
C PRO A 74 -15.97 -2.47 12.87
N ALA A 75 -15.64 -3.77 12.75
CA ALA A 75 -14.37 -4.30 13.27
C ALA A 75 -13.15 -3.72 12.57
N LEU A 76 -13.28 -3.27 11.32
CA LEU A 76 -12.21 -2.52 10.64
C LEU A 76 -12.18 -1.08 11.12
N LYS A 77 -13.34 -0.47 11.28
CA LYS A 77 -13.43 0.93 11.71
C LYS A 77 -12.81 1.15 13.08
N ASP A 78 -13.05 0.25 14.02
CA ASP A 78 -12.57 0.36 15.40
C ASP A 78 -11.30 -0.45 15.66
N TYR A 79 -10.73 -1.07 14.62
CA TYR A 79 -9.52 -1.90 14.70
C TYR A 79 -9.65 -3.10 15.64
N SER A 80 -10.87 -3.59 15.89
CA SER A 80 -11.09 -4.78 16.70
C SER A 80 -10.85 -6.07 15.92
N ALA A 81 -10.86 -6.00 14.58
CA ALA A 81 -10.45 -7.13 13.75
C ALA A 81 -8.98 -7.44 14.00
N LYS A 82 -8.58 -8.70 13.82
CA LYS A 82 -7.19 -9.10 13.99
C LYS A 82 -6.30 -8.35 12.99
N GLN A 83 -5.22 -7.77 13.51
CA GLN A 83 -4.26 -7.07 12.66
C GLN A 83 -3.73 -7.98 11.56
N GLY A 84 -3.78 -7.53 10.32
CA GLY A 84 -3.27 -8.28 9.19
C GLY A 84 -4.25 -9.28 8.59
N GLU A 85 -5.43 -9.45 9.17
CA GLU A 85 -6.46 -10.33 8.61
C GLU A 85 -7.21 -9.59 7.51
N PHE A 86 -7.30 -10.20 6.33
CA PHE A 86 -8.01 -9.60 5.19
C PHE A 86 -9.48 -9.99 5.21
N ILE A 87 -10.33 -8.96 5.11
CA ILE A 87 -11.79 -9.12 5.11
C ILE A 87 -12.30 -8.75 3.73
N LYS A 88 -13.00 -9.69 3.07
CA LYS A 88 -13.52 -9.46 1.73
C LYS A 88 -14.77 -8.61 1.75
N TYR A 89 -14.82 -7.62 0.85
CA TYR A 89 -15.96 -6.72 0.71
C TYR A 89 -16.03 -6.21 -0.73
N LYS A 90 -17.13 -6.53 -1.43
CA LYS A 90 -17.40 -6.06 -2.81
C LYS A 90 -16.23 -6.22 -3.78
N GLY A 91 -15.65 -7.42 -3.81
CA GLY A 91 -14.56 -7.74 -4.73
C GLY A 91 -13.17 -7.30 -4.31
N ARG A 92 -13.06 -6.62 -3.19
CA ARG A 92 -11.78 -6.22 -2.61
C ARG A 92 -11.61 -6.86 -1.25
N SER A 93 -10.38 -6.97 -0.79
CA SER A 93 -10.10 -7.44 0.56
C SER A 93 -9.38 -6.33 1.32
N TYR A 94 -9.78 -6.11 2.57
CA TYR A 94 -9.29 -5.02 3.41
C TYR A 94 -8.69 -5.55 4.69
N SER A 95 -7.62 -4.92 5.14
CA SER A 95 -6.98 -5.24 6.41
C SER A 95 -6.45 -3.96 7.04
N TRP A 96 -6.02 -4.02 8.29
CA TRP A 96 -5.34 -2.92 8.92
C TRP A 96 -4.04 -3.40 9.56
N VAL A 97 -3.07 -2.51 9.63
CA VAL A 97 -1.80 -2.77 10.30
C VAL A 97 -1.33 -1.49 10.99
N ASP A 98 -0.49 -1.65 12.01
CA ASP A 98 0.19 -0.52 12.62
C ASP A 98 1.24 0.04 11.66
N ILE A 99 1.46 1.34 11.73
CA ILE A 99 2.52 2.01 11.00
C ILE A 99 3.38 2.80 11.98
N THR A 100 4.70 2.77 11.79
CA THR A 100 5.63 3.52 12.63
C THR A 100 5.65 5.00 12.23
N ASP A 101 6.17 5.85 13.09
CA ASP A 101 6.25 7.29 12.83
C ASP A 101 7.10 7.61 11.60
N ASP A 102 8.05 6.75 11.26
CA ASP A 102 8.91 6.92 10.09
C ASP A 102 8.38 6.20 8.84
N GLY A 103 7.17 5.64 8.89
CA GLY A 103 6.50 5.11 7.72
C GLY A 103 6.82 3.65 7.38
N LYS A 104 7.03 2.82 8.39
CA LYS A 104 7.27 1.38 8.19
C LYS A 104 6.08 0.56 8.63
N ILE A 105 5.76 -0.48 7.86
CA ILE A 105 4.78 -1.49 8.26
C ILE A 105 5.46 -2.86 8.27
N VAL A 106 4.82 -3.82 8.94
CA VAL A 106 5.31 -5.21 8.98
C VAL A 106 4.23 -6.12 8.43
N LEU A 107 4.57 -6.89 7.40
CA LEU A 107 3.69 -7.91 6.85
C LEU A 107 4.05 -9.27 7.41
N THR A 108 3.03 -10.02 7.87
CA THR A 108 3.22 -11.39 8.28
C THR A 108 3.37 -12.30 7.06
N ASN A 109 3.82 -13.54 7.28
CA ASN A 109 3.92 -14.52 6.20
C ASN A 109 2.54 -14.78 5.58
N ASP A 110 1.49 -14.85 6.39
CA ASP A 110 0.12 -15.05 5.89
C ASP A 110 -0.33 -13.89 5.01
N MET A 111 -0.02 -12.65 5.40
CA MET A 111 -0.35 -11.47 4.59
C MET A 111 0.40 -11.51 3.25
N MET A 112 1.68 -11.83 3.28
CA MET A 112 2.49 -11.90 2.06
C MET A 112 1.97 -12.97 1.11
N SER A 113 1.60 -14.14 1.65
CA SER A 113 1.00 -15.21 0.85
C SER A 113 -0.33 -14.77 0.23
N PHE A 114 -1.17 -14.11 1.01
CA PHE A 114 -2.45 -13.60 0.52
C PHE A 114 -2.26 -12.59 -0.61
N LEU A 115 -1.27 -11.71 -0.48
CA LEU A 115 -1.00 -10.66 -1.46
C LEU A 115 -0.12 -11.14 -2.63
N ASN A 116 0.32 -12.39 -2.59
CA ASN A 116 1.18 -13.01 -3.59
C ASN A 116 2.50 -12.25 -3.76
N ILE A 117 3.11 -11.89 -2.64
CA ILE A 117 4.40 -11.23 -2.57
C ILE A 117 5.30 -11.96 -1.58
N GLU A 118 6.60 -11.71 -1.63
CA GLU A 118 7.56 -12.38 -0.75
C GLU A 118 8.76 -11.49 -0.45
N PRO A 119 9.52 -11.80 0.61
CA PRO A 119 10.73 -11.05 0.92
C PRO A 119 11.72 -11.07 -0.24
N GLY A 120 12.41 -9.97 -0.45
CA GLY A 120 13.31 -9.78 -1.57
C GLY A 120 12.70 -9.09 -2.77
N MET A 121 11.37 -9.07 -2.87
CA MET A 121 10.70 -8.34 -3.93
C MET A 121 10.74 -6.83 -3.67
N LYS A 122 10.77 -6.06 -4.75
CA LYS A 122 10.68 -4.61 -4.70
C LYS A 122 9.30 -4.19 -5.17
N LEU A 123 8.61 -3.43 -4.35
CA LEU A 123 7.28 -2.91 -4.68
C LEU A 123 7.41 -1.50 -5.22
N LEU A 124 6.74 -1.21 -6.33
CA LEU A 124 6.72 0.12 -6.91
C LEU A 124 5.58 0.92 -6.28
N SER A 125 5.92 2.04 -5.65
CA SER A 125 4.94 2.90 -5.01
C SER A 125 4.44 3.94 -6.00
N ILE A 126 3.14 3.93 -6.27
CA ILE A 126 2.53 4.72 -7.33
C ILE A 126 1.34 5.48 -6.76
N ARG A 127 1.19 6.77 -7.14
CA ARG A 127 -0.03 7.51 -6.81
C ARG A 127 -1.22 6.85 -7.52
N SER A 128 -2.19 6.40 -6.73
CA SER A 128 -3.37 5.70 -7.24
C SER A 128 -4.57 6.63 -7.31
N SER A 129 -4.83 7.38 -6.24
CA SER A 129 -5.94 8.30 -6.13
C SER A 129 -5.64 9.32 -5.04
N ASP A 130 -6.61 10.22 -4.76
CA ASP A 130 -6.48 11.19 -3.68
C ASP A 130 -6.46 10.54 -2.29
N ILE A 131 -6.97 9.33 -2.17
CA ILE A 131 -7.10 8.67 -0.86
C ILE A 131 -6.10 7.54 -0.64
N ALA A 132 -5.46 7.04 -1.68
CA ALA A 132 -4.61 5.85 -1.57
C ALA A 132 -3.48 5.85 -2.57
N PHE A 133 -2.37 5.22 -2.19
CA PHE A 133 -1.30 4.91 -3.12
C PHE A 133 -1.16 3.38 -3.24
N THR A 134 -0.63 2.93 -4.36
CA THR A 134 -0.46 1.50 -4.66
C THR A 134 0.98 1.08 -4.43
N MET A 135 1.15 -0.07 -3.78
CA MET A 135 2.45 -0.77 -3.69
C MET A 135 2.35 -1.94 -4.67
N GLY A 136 2.77 -1.72 -5.91
CA GLY A 136 2.57 -2.67 -6.99
C GLY A 136 3.69 -3.66 -7.15
N ALA A 137 3.35 -4.94 -7.32
CA ALA A 137 4.31 -6.03 -7.52
C ALA A 137 4.44 -6.44 -8.99
N TYR A 138 3.37 -6.27 -9.74
CA TYR A 138 3.28 -6.72 -11.13
C TYR A 138 2.69 -5.64 -12.03
N GLY A 139 2.87 -5.81 -13.33
CA GLY A 139 2.26 -4.94 -14.32
C GLY A 139 3.28 -4.11 -15.08
N ARG A 140 2.78 -3.36 -16.04
CA ARG A 140 3.63 -2.60 -16.97
C ARG A 140 4.54 -1.58 -16.29
N LEU A 141 4.01 -0.85 -15.29
CA LEU A 141 4.81 0.16 -14.61
C LEU A 141 5.97 -0.44 -13.84
N VAL A 142 5.76 -1.61 -13.23
CA VAL A 142 6.81 -2.31 -12.52
C VAL A 142 7.88 -2.79 -13.51
N GLU A 143 7.48 -3.32 -14.66
CA GLU A 143 8.41 -3.76 -15.69
C GLU A 143 9.24 -2.60 -16.22
N GLU A 144 8.62 -1.44 -16.47
CA GLU A 144 9.33 -0.24 -16.90
C GLU A 144 10.31 0.24 -15.83
N SER A 145 9.95 0.11 -14.54
CA SER A 145 10.81 0.54 -13.45
C SER A 145 12.11 -0.27 -13.38
N ILE A 146 12.09 -1.53 -13.79
CA ILE A 146 13.30 -2.36 -13.84
C ILE A 146 14.29 -1.79 -14.84
N LYS A 147 13.80 -1.25 -15.96
CA LYS A 147 14.64 -0.64 -17.01
C LYS A 147 15.25 0.69 -16.58
N HIS A 148 14.65 1.36 -15.60
CA HIS A 148 15.06 2.69 -15.11
C HIS A 148 15.39 2.66 -13.64
N GLU A 149 16.01 1.58 -13.18
CA GLU A 149 16.25 1.36 -11.76
C GLU A 149 17.06 2.48 -11.09
N ASP A 150 18.02 3.04 -11.82
CA ASP A 150 18.88 4.11 -11.31
C ASP A 150 18.14 5.46 -11.19
N GLU A 151 17.00 5.61 -11.85
CA GLU A 151 16.24 6.85 -11.88
C GLU A 151 15.15 6.90 -10.82
N ILE A 152 14.81 5.78 -10.17
CA ILE A 152 13.72 5.67 -9.23
C ILE A 152 14.27 5.52 -7.81
N PRO A 153 13.86 6.40 -6.87
CA PRO A 153 14.31 6.29 -5.48
C PRO A 153 13.98 4.92 -4.89
N ALA A 154 14.92 4.35 -4.15
CA ALA A 154 14.74 3.06 -3.48
C ALA A 154 14.69 3.25 -1.96
N PHE A 155 13.82 2.51 -1.31
CA PHE A 155 13.60 2.57 0.13
C PHE A 155 13.67 1.20 0.79
#